data_351b832d1eb6b4ab86e243a4f8fe24bb
#
_entry.id   351b832d1eb6b4ab86e243a4f8fe24bb
#
_cell.length_a   1.000
_cell.length_b   1.000
_cell.length_c   1.000
_cell.angle_alpha   90.00
_cell.angle_beta   90.00
_cell.angle_gamma   90.00
#
_symmetry.space_group_name_H-M   'P 1'
#
loop_
_entity.id
_entity.type
_entity.pdbx_description
1 polymer ?
#
loop_
_entity_poly.entity_id
_entity_poly.type
_entity_poly.pdbx_seq_one_letter_code
_entity_poly.pdbx_strand_id
1 'polypeptide(L)'
;MKLASEIIKDQKGKIQSWEGFVYNDSGKVVRQDYKDENGKRKFYKTFEYDEFGNCIRTCEFSDNNEIQVSFQHSYDNNNNQIKTIERTAEGNIWDWTEIVIEPDTNLKVWLAKDENGNIIHKTIENLLDHSQKRFNDKGQLYEIHIKKFDQANRLVEKLITDDNGNEKEKHLYEYQGQKEIWKYILNGSTIKTEESIYDDNKNLTHHIRKDSNGKCLEWHGFELDKLGNRTKYFWGQEEGKQIGFITFERTYDNND
;
A
#
# COMPACT_ATOMS: atom_id res chain seq x y z
N MET A 1 -22.46 7.25 8.37
CA MET A 1 -22.63 5.78 8.12
C MET A 1 -21.26 5.13 8.17
N LYS A 2 -21.05 4.15 9.04
CA LYS A 2 -19.77 3.45 9.25
C LYS A 2 -19.88 2.02 8.73
N LEU A 3 -18.84 1.51 8.05
CA LEU A 3 -18.82 0.13 7.56
C LEU A 3 -18.73 -0.85 8.74
N ALA A 4 -19.80 -1.63 8.99
CA ALA A 4 -19.83 -2.61 10.09
C ALA A 4 -19.19 -3.93 9.68
N SER A 5 -19.40 -4.38 8.45
CA SER A 5 -18.76 -5.57 7.92
C SER A 5 -18.64 -5.57 6.40
N GLU A 6 -17.68 -6.33 5.90
CA GLU A 6 -17.54 -6.64 4.47
C GLU A 6 -17.40 -8.15 4.29
N ILE A 7 -18.16 -8.72 3.36
CA ILE A 7 -18.10 -10.13 2.99
C ILE A 7 -17.75 -10.22 1.51
N ILE A 8 -16.71 -10.97 1.19
CA ILE A 8 -16.27 -11.24 -0.18
C ILE A 8 -16.70 -12.64 -0.58
N LYS A 9 -17.41 -12.76 -1.70
CA LYS A 9 -17.92 -14.03 -2.24
C LYS A 9 -17.38 -14.30 -3.63
N ASP A 10 -17.12 -15.57 -3.94
CA ASP A 10 -16.78 -16.01 -5.30
C ASP A 10 -18.01 -16.04 -6.21
N GLN A 11 -17.77 -16.37 -7.50
CA GLN A 11 -18.83 -16.47 -8.52
C GLN A 11 -19.92 -17.53 -8.24
N LYS A 12 -19.69 -18.45 -7.28
CA LYS A 12 -20.67 -19.44 -6.82
C LYS A 12 -21.37 -19.00 -5.54
N GLY A 13 -21.10 -17.80 -5.04
CA GLY A 13 -21.64 -17.25 -3.80
C GLY A 13 -20.97 -17.78 -2.53
N LYS A 14 -19.86 -18.54 -2.66
CA LYS A 14 -19.12 -19.04 -1.50
C LYS A 14 -18.29 -17.90 -0.90
N ILE A 15 -18.39 -17.73 0.43
CA ILE A 15 -17.60 -16.74 1.18
C ILE A 15 -16.11 -17.06 1.06
N GLN A 16 -15.32 -16.09 0.63
CA GLN A 16 -13.87 -16.14 0.54
C GLN A 16 -13.20 -15.44 1.75
N SER A 17 -13.77 -14.32 2.17
CA SER A 17 -13.35 -13.61 3.38
C SER A 17 -14.51 -12.85 3.99
N TRP A 18 -14.39 -12.61 5.30
CA TRP A 18 -15.35 -11.82 6.06
C TRP A 18 -14.61 -10.95 7.08
N GLU A 19 -14.83 -9.66 7.01
CA GLU A 19 -14.25 -8.68 7.93
C GLU A 19 -15.34 -7.95 8.69
N GLY A 20 -15.13 -7.73 10.00
CA GLY A 20 -16.00 -6.94 10.86
C GLY A 20 -15.22 -5.78 11.48
N PHE A 21 -15.87 -4.64 11.67
CA PHE A 21 -15.23 -3.43 12.17
C PHE A 21 -15.94 -2.91 13.42
N VAL A 22 -15.15 -2.46 14.40
CA VAL A 22 -15.63 -1.76 15.60
C VAL A 22 -15.00 -0.38 15.63
N TYR A 23 -15.82 0.63 15.92
CA TYR A 23 -15.41 2.04 15.93
C TYR A 23 -15.49 2.61 17.34
N ASN A 24 -14.64 3.60 17.62
CA ASN A 24 -14.80 4.46 18.80
C ASN A 24 -15.80 5.59 18.53
N ASP A 25 -16.06 6.42 19.54
CA ASP A 25 -16.98 7.55 19.46
C ASP A 25 -16.56 8.60 18.42
N SER A 26 -15.23 8.73 18.16
CA SER A 26 -14.70 9.62 17.12
C SER A 26 -14.75 9.03 15.70
N GLY A 27 -15.31 7.82 15.55
CA GLY A 27 -15.49 7.18 14.22
C GLY A 27 -14.26 6.49 13.66
N LYS A 28 -13.22 6.25 14.48
CA LYS A 28 -12.04 5.50 14.08
C LYS A 28 -12.19 4.02 14.38
N VAL A 29 -11.70 3.16 13.49
CA VAL A 29 -11.69 1.71 13.69
C VAL A 29 -10.76 1.39 14.85
N VAL A 30 -11.29 0.82 15.94
CA VAL A 30 -10.49 0.36 17.08
C VAL A 30 -10.26 -1.15 17.05
N ARG A 31 -11.04 -1.86 16.25
CA ARG A 31 -10.87 -3.30 16.04
C ARG A 31 -11.36 -3.73 14.66
N GLN A 32 -10.64 -4.67 14.06
CA GLN A 32 -10.99 -5.33 12.80
C GLN A 32 -10.87 -6.84 13.00
N ASP A 33 -11.97 -7.57 12.88
CA ASP A 33 -12.04 -9.02 12.98
C ASP A 33 -11.95 -9.64 11.58
N TYR A 34 -11.13 -10.67 11.44
CA TYR A 34 -11.03 -11.50 10.24
C TYR A 34 -11.63 -12.87 10.53
N LYS A 35 -12.61 -13.29 9.72
CA LYS A 35 -13.39 -14.50 9.93
C LYS A 35 -13.27 -15.43 8.74
N ASP A 36 -13.48 -16.74 8.98
CA ASP A 36 -13.58 -17.74 7.93
C ASP A 36 -14.95 -17.75 7.24
N GLU A 37 -15.13 -18.66 6.31
CA GLU A 37 -16.37 -18.86 5.56
C GLU A 37 -17.59 -19.20 6.43
N ASN A 38 -17.37 -19.69 7.66
CA ASN A 38 -18.41 -20.02 8.63
C ASN A 38 -18.67 -18.89 9.64
N GLY A 39 -17.96 -17.75 9.49
CA GLY A 39 -18.05 -16.63 10.41
C GLY A 39 -17.25 -16.79 11.71
N LYS A 40 -16.45 -17.87 11.82
CA LYS A 40 -15.54 -18.05 12.97
C LYS A 40 -14.33 -17.13 12.81
N ARG A 41 -14.01 -16.37 13.86
CA ARG A 41 -12.83 -15.50 13.88
C ARG A 41 -11.55 -16.33 13.73
N LYS A 42 -10.67 -15.92 12.81
CA LYS A 42 -9.33 -16.46 12.61
C LYS A 42 -8.29 -15.67 13.39
N PHE A 43 -8.36 -14.35 13.29
CA PHE A 43 -7.51 -13.40 13.98
C PHE A 43 -8.22 -12.04 14.03
N TYR A 44 -7.68 -11.10 14.76
CA TYR A 44 -8.16 -9.71 14.75
C TYR A 44 -7.03 -8.74 15.00
N LYS A 45 -7.26 -7.48 14.59
CA LYS A 45 -6.37 -6.35 14.86
C LYS A 45 -7.06 -5.36 15.78
N THR A 46 -6.27 -4.72 16.65
CA THR A 46 -6.71 -3.56 17.44
C THR A 46 -5.86 -2.36 17.11
N PHE A 47 -6.46 -1.17 17.26
CA PHE A 47 -5.83 0.10 16.95
C PHE A 47 -6.02 1.06 18.12
N GLU A 48 -4.94 1.68 18.56
CA GLU A 48 -4.95 2.72 19.59
C GLU A 48 -4.56 4.05 18.94
N TYR A 49 -5.21 5.13 19.36
CA TYR A 49 -5.00 6.45 18.77
C TYR A 49 -4.64 7.47 19.86
N ASP A 50 -3.82 8.47 19.51
CA ASP A 50 -3.59 9.63 20.36
C ASP A 50 -4.75 10.65 20.25
N GLU A 51 -4.64 11.74 20.98
CA GLU A 51 -5.61 12.84 20.98
C GLU A 51 -5.74 13.57 19.63
N PHE A 52 -4.67 13.54 18.80
CA PHE A 52 -4.67 14.10 17.45
C PHE A 52 -5.25 13.11 16.42
N GLY A 53 -5.47 11.87 16.84
CA GLY A 53 -6.03 10.82 16.02
C GLY A 53 -5.02 10.04 15.18
N ASN A 54 -3.76 10.12 15.49
CA ASN A 54 -2.74 9.27 14.91
C ASN A 54 -2.82 7.88 15.52
N CYS A 55 -2.67 6.83 14.70
CA CYS A 55 -2.60 5.45 15.19
C CYS A 55 -1.23 5.24 15.85
N ILE A 56 -1.19 5.18 17.19
CA ILE A 56 0.05 5.01 17.96
C ILE A 56 0.40 3.55 18.21
N ARG A 57 -0.57 2.64 18.09
CA ARG A 57 -0.34 1.21 18.27
C ARG A 57 -1.30 0.37 17.43
N THR A 58 -0.77 -0.69 16.83
CA THR A 58 -1.54 -1.76 16.19
C THR A 58 -1.10 -3.08 16.79
N CYS A 59 -2.04 -3.94 17.19
CA CYS A 59 -1.74 -5.30 17.63
C CYS A 59 -2.55 -6.30 16.81
N GLU A 60 -1.92 -7.37 16.39
CA GLU A 60 -2.57 -8.53 15.79
C GLU A 60 -2.65 -9.66 16.80
N PHE A 61 -3.82 -10.26 16.92
CA PHE A 61 -4.13 -11.33 17.87
C PHE A 61 -4.62 -12.56 17.13
N SER A 62 -4.24 -13.74 17.63
CA SER A 62 -4.81 -15.01 17.20
C SER A 62 -6.31 -15.12 17.55
N ASP A 63 -6.96 -16.19 17.13
CA ASP A 63 -8.33 -16.54 17.55
C ASP A 63 -8.46 -16.79 19.07
N ASN A 64 -7.38 -17.19 19.73
CA ASN A 64 -7.28 -17.41 21.18
C ASN A 64 -6.98 -16.14 21.99
N ASN A 65 -6.93 -14.95 21.35
CA ASN A 65 -6.60 -13.66 21.95
C ASN A 65 -5.13 -13.53 22.40
N GLU A 66 -4.22 -14.30 21.82
CA GLU A 66 -2.78 -14.16 22.04
C GLU A 66 -2.20 -13.18 21.02
N ILE A 67 -1.37 -12.24 21.49
CA ILE A 67 -0.65 -11.32 20.60
C ILE A 67 0.29 -12.12 19.71
N GLN A 68 0.23 -11.86 18.40
CA GLN A 68 1.13 -12.43 17.41
C GLN A 68 2.24 -11.44 17.03
N VAL A 69 1.86 -10.20 16.82
CA VAL A 69 2.75 -9.10 16.47
C VAL A 69 2.13 -7.78 16.94
N SER A 70 2.97 -6.83 17.29
CA SER A 70 2.52 -5.46 17.57
C SER A 70 3.45 -4.43 16.94
N PHE A 71 2.85 -3.31 16.54
CA PHE A 71 3.53 -2.14 15.98
C PHE A 71 3.27 -0.95 16.90
N GLN A 72 4.31 -0.21 17.22
CA GLN A 72 4.23 1.04 17.94
C GLN A 72 4.73 2.17 17.05
N HIS A 73 3.94 3.23 16.90
CA HIS A 73 4.24 4.37 16.05
C HIS A 73 4.48 5.62 16.90
N SER A 74 5.40 6.46 16.46
CA SER A 74 5.65 7.78 17.05
C SER A 74 5.56 8.84 15.97
N TYR A 75 5.11 10.03 16.35
CA TYR A 75 4.85 11.15 15.44
C TYR A 75 5.57 12.41 15.93
N ASP A 76 5.92 13.30 15.02
CA ASP A 76 6.42 14.63 15.32
C ASP A 76 5.26 15.61 15.65
N ASN A 77 5.61 16.84 15.99
CA ASN A 77 4.63 17.89 16.30
C ASN A 77 3.74 18.29 15.11
N ASN A 78 4.07 17.87 13.90
CA ASN A 78 3.30 18.11 12.68
C ASN A 78 2.46 16.89 12.29
N ASN A 79 2.36 15.86 13.16
CA ASN A 79 1.68 14.59 12.92
C ASN A 79 2.31 13.75 11.79
N ASN A 80 3.58 13.96 11.46
CA ASN A 80 4.31 13.05 10.57
C ASN A 80 4.84 11.88 11.38
N GLN A 81 4.62 10.66 10.88
CA GLN A 81 5.18 9.46 11.51
C GLN A 81 6.71 9.47 11.37
N ILE A 82 7.41 9.38 12.50
CA ILE A 82 8.87 9.43 12.59
C ILE A 82 9.49 8.12 13.06
N LYS A 83 8.70 7.20 13.61
CA LYS A 83 9.20 5.91 14.09
C LYS A 83 8.12 4.84 14.05
N THR A 84 8.52 3.61 13.70
CA THR A 84 7.74 2.39 13.89
C THR A 84 8.62 1.33 14.52
N ILE A 85 8.15 0.68 15.59
CA ILE A 85 8.81 -0.45 16.24
C ILE A 85 7.90 -1.66 16.05
N GLU A 86 8.44 -2.73 15.49
CA GLU A 86 7.78 -4.02 15.40
C GLU A 86 8.24 -4.92 16.54
N ARG A 87 7.29 -5.64 17.18
CA ARG A 87 7.57 -6.56 18.29
C ARG A 87 6.94 -7.92 18.03
N THR A 88 7.66 -8.96 18.44
CA THR A 88 7.18 -10.34 18.44
C THR A 88 6.05 -10.55 19.45
N ALA A 89 5.47 -11.75 19.45
CA ALA A 89 4.45 -12.18 20.41
C ALA A 89 4.93 -12.04 21.88
N GLU A 90 6.20 -12.30 22.15
CA GLU A 90 6.83 -12.20 23.47
C GLU A 90 7.15 -10.75 23.87
N GLY A 91 6.91 -9.78 22.96
CA GLY A 91 7.18 -8.37 23.19
C GLY A 91 8.61 -7.92 22.90
N ASN A 92 9.47 -8.82 22.41
CA ASN A 92 10.83 -8.48 21.98
C ASN A 92 10.77 -7.60 20.71
N ILE A 93 11.68 -6.66 20.57
CA ILE A 93 11.82 -5.90 19.32
C ILE A 93 12.31 -6.85 18.24
N TRP A 94 11.59 -6.87 17.10
CA TRP A 94 12.04 -7.57 15.89
C TRP A 94 12.89 -6.63 15.04
N ASP A 95 12.28 -5.54 14.61
CA ASP A 95 12.96 -4.47 13.91
C ASP A 95 12.29 -3.12 14.20
N TRP A 96 12.87 -2.06 13.69
CA TRP A 96 12.25 -0.73 13.77
C TRP A 96 12.77 0.21 12.68
N THR A 97 11.90 1.11 12.27
CA THR A 97 12.20 2.16 11.30
C THR A 97 12.16 3.51 11.99
N GLU A 98 13.14 4.35 11.68
CA GLU A 98 13.23 5.72 12.15
C GLU A 98 13.35 6.67 10.96
N ILE A 99 12.64 7.79 11.03
CA ILE A 99 12.66 8.85 10.02
C ILE A 99 13.23 10.10 10.66
N VAL A 100 14.29 10.63 10.06
CA VAL A 100 14.90 11.90 10.48
C VAL A 100 14.75 12.88 9.31
N ILE A 101 14.18 14.04 9.58
CA ILE A 101 14.13 15.17 8.65
C ILE A 101 15.21 16.15 9.09
N GLU A 102 16.15 16.45 8.21
CA GLU A 102 17.21 17.43 8.43
C GLU A 102 16.78 18.78 7.85
N PRO A 103 16.27 19.73 8.66
CA PRO A 103 15.61 20.95 8.16
C PRO A 103 16.50 21.81 7.26
N ASP A 104 17.79 21.89 7.58
CA ASP A 104 18.74 22.78 6.89
C ASP A 104 19.25 22.19 5.57
N THR A 105 19.08 20.88 5.34
CA THR A 105 19.63 20.19 4.17
C THR A 105 18.57 19.76 3.17
N ASN A 106 17.28 19.89 3.49
CA ASN A 106 16.15 19.34 2.74
C ASN A 106 16.28 17.82 2.52
N LEU A 107 16.91 17.13 3.46
CA LEU A 107 17.05 15.68 3.42
C LEU A 107 16.09 15.01 4.39
N LYS A 108 15.51 13.91 3.94
CA LYS A 108 14.74 12.99 4.75
C LYS A 108 15.45 11.63 4.74
N VAL A 109 15.75 11.13 5.92
CA VAL A 109 16.52 9.90 6.12
C VAL A 109 15.63 8.85 6.75
N TRP A 110 15.53 7.68 6.13
CA TRP A 110 14.92 6.49 6.70
C TRP A 110 16.01 5.53 7.13
N LEU A 111 15.93 5.05 8.35
CA LEU A 111 16.82 4.05 8.93
C LEU A 111 15.98 2.84 9.31
N ALA A 112 16.24 1.68 8.69
CA ALA A 112 15.75 0.41 9.18
C ALA A 112 16.84 -0.21 10.05
N LYS A 113 16.46 -0.70 11.24
CA LYS A 113 17.39 -1.21 12.26
C LYS A 113 16.90 -2.56 12.77
N ASP A 114 17.85 -3.45 13.11
CA ASP A 114 17.58 -4.72 13.76
C ASP A 114 17.23 -4.55 15.25
N GLU A 115 16.98 -5.65 15.94
CA GLU A 115 16.66 -5.67 17.38
C GLU A 115 17.74 -5.04 18.26
N ASN A 116 19.00 -5.02 17.81
CA ASN A 116 20.16 -4.46 18.52
C ASN A 116 20.39 -2.97 18.18
N GLY A 117 19.61 -2.39 17.26
CA GLY A 117 19.74 -1.02 16.79
C GLY A 117 20.79 -0.83 15.69
N ASN A 118 21.35 -1.89 15.12
CA ASN A 118 22.25 -1.79 13.98
C ASN A 118 21.45 -1.45 12.74
N ILE A 119 21.98 -0.54 11.91
CA ILE A 119 21.35 -0.16 10.66
C ILE A 119 21.48 -1.31 9.67
N ILE A 120 20.35 -1.86 9.22
CA ILE A 120 20.28 -2.89 8.17
C ILE A 120 20.01 -2.26 6.79
N HIS A 121 19.40 -1.09 6.77
CA HIS A 121 19.13 -0.34 5.53
C HIS A 121 19.01 1.15 5.84
N LYS A 122 19.53 1.99 4.92
CA LYS A 122 19.39 3.45 4.98
C LYS A 122 18.92 3.98 3.63
N THR A 123 17.93 4.85 3.64
CA THR A 123 17.51 5.61 2.45
C THR A 123 17.62 7.09 2.77
N ILE A 124 18.21 7.86 1.87
CA ILE A 124 18.26 9.32 1.92
C ILE A 124 17.45 9.86 0.74
N GLU A 125 16.44 10.65 1.00
CA GLU A 125 15.67 11.38 -0.02
C GLU A 125 16.00 12.88 0.03
N ASN A 126 16.26 13.46 -1.13
CA ASN A 126 16.27 14.90 -1.30
C ASN A 126 14.84 15.39 -1.51
N LEU A 127 14.35 16.26 -0.62
CA LEU A 127 12.96 16.76 -0.67
C LEU A 127 12.72 17.79 -1.79
N LEU A 128 13.77 18.31 -2.44
CA LEU A 128 13.64 19.28 -3.54
C LEU A 128 13.36 18.59 -4.89
N ASP A 129 14.04 17.48 -5.17
CA ASP A 129 13.92 16.75 -6.44
C ASP A 129 13.38 15.34 -6.29
N HIS A 130 13.11 14.91 -5.03
CA HIS A 130 12.64 13.58 -4.67
C HIS A 130 13.56 12.44 -5.12
N SER A 131 14.84 12.72 -5.40
CA SER A 131 15.83 11.68 -5.62
C SER A 131 16.12 10.92 -4.33
N GLN A 132 16.42 9.63 -4.45
CA GLN A 132 16.70 8.77 -3.30
C GLN A 132 18.02 8.03 -3.50
N LYS A 133 18.81 7.92 -2.43
CA LYS A 133 20.02 7.07 -2.36
C LYS A 133 19.79 5.99 -1.33
N ARG A 134 20.08 4.73 -1.69
CA ARG A 134 19.90 3.56 -0.84
C ARG A 134 21.24 2.93 -0.49
N PHE A 135 21.40 2.62 0.79
CA PHE A 135 22.62 2.07 1.37
C PHE A 135 22.32 0.75 2.08
N ASN A 136 23.21 -0.22 1.98
CA ASN A 136 23.12 -1.48 2.69
C ASN A 136 23.57 -1.36 4.17
N ASP A 137 23.60 -2.48 4.89
CA ASP A 137 24.04 -2.62 6.28
C ASP A 137 25.50 -2.17 6.52
N LYS A 138 26.35 -2.21 5.50
CA LYS A 138 27.75 -1.75 5.54
C LYS A 138 27.91 -0.27 5.20
N GLY A 139 26.80 0.46 4.97
CA GLY A 139 26.82 1.85 4.56
C GLY A 139 27.26 2.07 3.11
N GLN A 140 27.32 1.03 2.28
CA GLN A 140 27.68 1.13 0.88
C GLN A 140 26.44 1.53 0.07
N LEU A 141 26.58 2.58 -0.76
CA LEU A 141 25.57 2.96 -1.75
C LEU A 141 25.42 1.80 -2.76
N TYR A 142 24.21 1.37 -3.05
CA TYR A 142 23.95 0.30 -4.02
C TYR A 142 22.90 0.68 -5.05
N GLU A 143 22.13 1.76 -4.81
CA GLU A 143 21.05 2.16 -5.71
C GLU A 143 20.72 3.65 -5.58
N ILE A 144 20.44 4.29 -6.72
CA ILE A 144 20.00 5.67 -6.82
C ILE A 144 18.69 5.72 -7.60
N HIS A 145 17.66 6.34 -7.05
CA HIS A 145 16.38 6.59 -7.72
C HIS A 145 16.28 8.05 -8.11
N ILE A 146 16.05 8.32 -9.38
CA ILE A 146 15.85 9.67 -9.93
C ILE A 146 14.42 9.75 -10.44
N LYS A 147 13.69 10.79 -10.05
CA LYS A 147 12.31 11.02 -10.45
C LYS A 147 12.19 12.30 -11.26
N LYS A 148 11.34 12.29 -12.30
CA LYS A 148 10.99 13.49 -13.07
C LYS A 148 9.49 13.68 -13.03
N PHE A 149 9.06 14.92 -12.94
CA PHE A 149 7.67 15.33 -12.85
C PHE A 149 7.30 16.24 -14.01
N ASP A 150 6.05 16.22 -14.44
CA ASP A 150 5.51 17.16 -15.42
C ASP A 150 5.12 18.50 -14.76
N GLN A 151 4.62 19.43 -15.57
CA GLN A 151 4.18 20.75 -15.09
C GLN A 151 3.01 20.69 -14.09
N ALA A 152 2.25 19.60 -14.07
CA ALA A 152 1.17 19.35 -13.12
C ALA A 152 1.64 18.58 -11.87
N ASN A 153 2.96 18.46 -11.67
CA ASN A 153 3.62 17.75 -10.57
C ASN A 153 3.24 16.24 -10.53
N ARG A 154 3.00 15.61 -11.68
CA ARG A 154 2.76 14.18 -11.79
C ARG A 154 4.07 13.48 -12.20
N LEU A 155 4.36 12.34 -11.60
CA LEU A 155 5.55 11.55 -11.91
C LEU A 155 5.48 11.04 -13.37
N VAL A 156 6.44 11.41 -14.22
CA VAL A 156 6.51 10.97 -15.62
C VAL A 156 7.65 10.00 -15.91
N GLU A 157 8.71 10.03 -15.10
CA GLU A 157 9.81 9.09 -15.21
C GLU A 157 10.38 8.77 -13.83
N LYS A 158 10.72 7.49 -13.61
CA LYS A 158 11.55 7.03 -12.50
C LYS A 158 12.68 6.19 -13.09
N LEU A 159 13.90 6.61 -12.87
CA LEU A 159 15.11 5.89 -13.26
C LEU A 159 15.77 5.31 -12.00
N ILE A 160 16.15 4.05 -12.04
CA ILE A 160 16.92 3.37 -11.00
C ILE A 160 18.28 2.99 -11.59
N THR A 161 19.34 3.43 -10.93
CA THR A 161 20.72 3.13 -11.32
C THR A 161 21.46 2.39 -10.21
N ASP A 162 22.57 1.76 -10.56
CA ASP A 162 23.54 1.32 -9.56
C ASP A 162 24.33 2.52 -8.97
N ASP A 163 25.27 2.24 -8.09
CA ASP A 163 26.16 3.23 -7.45
C ASP A 163 27.10 3.95 -8.44
N ASN A 164 27.36 3.36 -9.62
CA ASN A 164 28.17 3.93 -10.69
C ASN A 164 27.35 4.74 -11.71
N GLY A 165 26.02 4.78 -11.56
CA GLY A 165 25.11 5.49 -12.44
C GLY A 165 24.65 4.66 -13.65
N ASN A 166 24.96 3.37 -13.73
CA ASN A 166 24.45 2.51 -14.81
C ASN A 166 22.96 2.21 -14.58
N GLU A 167 22.16 2.36 -15.63
CA GLU A 167 20.72 2.06 -15.58
C GLU A 167 20.46 0.60 -15.25
N LYS A 168 19.68 0.36 -14.19
CA LYS A 168 19.11 -0.93 -13.82
C LYS A 168 17.70 -1.07 -14.36
N GLU A 169 16.87 -0.08 -14.07
CA GLU A 169 15.44 -0.09 -14.40
C GLU A 169 14.98 1.32 -14.75
N LYS A 170 14.01 1.41 -15.65
CA LYS A 170 13.33 2.65 -15.97
C LYS A 170 11.82 2.46 -16.01
N HIS A 171 11.09 3.40 -15.43
CA HIS A 171 9.64 3.44 -15.43
C HIS A 171 9.18 4.73 -16.08
N LEU A 172 8.27 4.64 -17.03
CA LEU A 172 7.61 5.80 -17.65
C LEU A 172 6.14 5.81 -17.30
N TYR A 173 5.60 7.01 -17.09
CA TYR A 173 4.21 7.24 -16.74
C TYR A 173 3.62 8.24 -17.74
N GLU A 174 2.50 7.89 -18.36
CA GLU A 174 1.76 8.71 -19.31
C GLU A 174 0.33 8.91 -18.78
N TYR A 175 -0.21 10.11 -18.95
CA TYR A 175 -1.54 10.49 -18.46
C TYR A 175 -2.38 10.98 -19.64
N GLN A 176 -3.45 10.26 -19.96
CA GLN A 176 -4.31 10.49 -21.12
C GLN A 176 -5.78 10.61 -20.66
N GLY A 177 -6.19 11.79 -20.18
CA GLY A 177 -7.53 11.99 -19.61
C GLY A 177 -7.73 11.13 -18.35
N GLN A 178 -8.64 10.17 -18.43
CA GLN A 178 -8.96 9.22 -17.34
C GLN A 178 -8.06 7.97 -17.34
N LYS A 179 -7.07 7.92 -18.24
CA LYS A 179 -6.18 6.76 -18.39
C LYS A 179 -4.78 7.11 -17.94
N GLU A 180 -4.20 6.24 -17.12
CA GLU A 180 -2.79 6.25 -16.75
C GLU A 180 -2.11 5.02 -17.37
N ILE A 181 -0.94 5.21 -17.94
CA ILE A 181 -0.14 4.15 -18.56
C ILE A 181 1.21 4.14 -17.86
N TRP A 182 1.56 3.00 -17.29
CA TRP A 182 2.88 2.75 -16.74
C TRP A 182 3.63 1.74 -17.61
N LYS A 183 4.88 2.05 -17.96
CA LYS A 183 5.77 1.18 -18.73
C LYS A 183 7.01 0.84 -17.91
N TYR A 184 7.30 -0.45 -17.81
CA TYR A 184 8.53 -0.97 -17.23
C TYR A 184 9.53 -1.27 -18.34
N ILE A 185 10.72 -0.67 -18.24
CA ILE A 185 11.79 -0.75 -19.23
C ILE A 185 13.02 -1.35 -18.58
N LEU A 186 13.61 -2.35 -19.21
CA LEU A 186 14.85 -2.98 -18.79
C LEU A 186 15.78 -3.09 -20.00
N ASN A 187 17.05 -2.65 -19.86
CA ASN A 187 18.03 -2.63 -20.93
C ASN A 187 17.51 -1.95 -22.22
N GLY A 188 16.79 -0.83 -22.05
CA GLY A 188 16.22 -0.06 -23.17
C GLY A 188 14.99 -0.67 -23.85
N SER A 189 14.53 -1.82 -23.42
CA SER A 189 13.34 -2.49 -23.99
C SER A 189 12.16 -2.47 -23.02
N THR A 190 10.97 -2.16 -23.55
CA THR A 190 9.73 -2.28 -22.75
C THR A 190 9.45 -3.74 -22.45
N ILE A 191 9.37 -4.10 -21.18
CA ILE A 191 9.11 -5.46 -20.72
C ILE A 191 7.62 -5.68 -20.47
N LYS A 192 6.96 -4.68 -19.88
CA LYS A 192 5.52 -4.71 -19.63
C LYS A 192 4.93 -3.31 -19.64
N THR A 193 3.62 -3.25 -19.89
CA THR A 193 2.81 -2.05 -19.78
C THR A 193 1.61 -2.35 -18.89
N GLU A 194 1.27 -1.43 -18.01
CA GLU A 194 0.04 -1.45 -17.23
C GLU A 194 -0.78 -0.21 -17.54
N GLU A 195 -2.09 -0.40 -17.74
CA GLU A 195 -3.03 0.66 -18.04
C GLU A 195 -4.10 0.67 -16.94
N SER A 196 -4.28 1.82 -16.29
CA SER A 196 -5.33 2.05 -15.30
C SER A 196 -6.33 3.05 -15.86
N ILE A 197 -7.62 2.70 -15.83
CA ILE A 197 -8.72 3.53 -16.34
C ILE A 197 -9.61 3.91 -15.16
N TYR A 198 -9.91 5.20 -15.07
CA TYR A 198 -10.68 5.79 -13.98
C TYR A 198 -12.01 6.36 -14.51
N ASP A 199 -13.01 6.45 -13.63
CA ASP A 199 -14.23 7.20 -13.90
C ASP A 199 -14.05 8.71 -13.64
N ASP A 200 -15.11 9.51 -13.85
CA ASP A 200 -15.09 10.96 -13.62
C ASP A 200 -14.82 11.33 -12.15
N ASN A 201 -15.10 10.45 -11.21
CA ASN A 201 -14.83 10.61 -9.78
C ASN A 201 -13.45 10.13 -9.36
N LYS A 202 -12.59 9.75 -10.32
CA LYS A 202 -11.23 9.19 -10.11
C LYS A 202 -11.22 7.83 -9.42
N ASN A 203 -12.30 7.06 -9.50
CA ASN A 203 -12.31 5.67 -9.05
C ASN A 203 -11.76 4.77 -10.15
N LEU A 204 -10.87 3.84 -9.80
CA LEU A 204 -10.35 2.85 -10.73
C LEU A 204 -11.48 1.91 -11.18
N THR A 205 -11.71 1.85 -12.50
CA THR A 205 -12.73 0.99 -13.11
C THR A 205 -12.13 -0.19 -13.85
N HIS A 206 -10.92 -0.03 -14.42
CA HIS A 206 -10.21 -1.11 -15.12
C HIS A 206 -8.70 -1.01 -14.88
N HIS A 207 -8.06 -2.16 -14.89
CA HIS A 207 -6.60 -2.28 -14.90
C HIS A 207 -6.19 -3.39 -15.85
N ILE A 208 -5.27 -3.12 -16.76
CA ILE A 208 -4.86 -4.01 -17.85
C ILE A 208 -3.34 -4.14 -17.83
N ARG A 209 -2.84 -5.37 -17.82
CA ARG A 209 -1.41 -5.65 -17.95
C ARG A 209 -1.11 -6.29 -19.30
N LYS A 210 -0.12 -5.77 -20.00
CA LYS A 210 0.31 -6.21 -21.33
C LYS A 210 1.80 -6.59 -21.31
N ASP A 211 2.17 -7.55 -22.15
CA ASP A 211 3.57 -7.90 -22.39
C ASP A 211 4.29 -6.86 -23.27
N SER A 212 5.55 -7.14 -23.59
CA SER A 212 6.39 -6.30 -24.45
C SER A 212 5.85 -6.10 -25.88
N ASN A 213 4.98 -7.00 -26.35
CA ASN A 213 4.36 -6.95 -27.68
C ASN A 213 2.97 -6.29 -27.65
N GLY A 214 2.52 -5.82 -26.48
CA GLY A 214 1.20 -5.23 -26.29
C GLY A 214 0.07 -6.24 -26.14
N LYS A 215 0.36 -7.55 -26.05
CA LYS A 215 -0.64 -8.58 -25.79
C LYS A 215 -1.11 -8.51 -24.34
N CYS A 216 -2.43 -8.49 -24.13
CA CYS A 216 -3.01 -8.55 -22.80
C CYS A 216 -2.63 -9.87 -22.10
N LEU A 217 -2.01 -9.75 -20.93
CA LEU A 217 -1.67 -10.87 -20.05
C LEU A 217 -2.79 -11.11 -19.03
N GLU A 218 -3.31 -10.02 -18.50
CA GLU A 218 -4.44 -10.02 -17.59
C GLU A 218 -5.15 -8.67 -17.61
N TRP A 219 -6.43 -8.68 -17.32
CA TRP A 219 -7.20 -7.46 -17.07
C TRP A 219 -8.13 -7.65 -15.88
N HIS A 220 -8.41 -6.55 -15.24
CA HIS A 220 -9.27 -6.47 -14.07
C HIS A 220 -10.28 -5.36 -14.29
N GLY A 221 -11.52 -5.60 -13.86
CA GLY A 221 -12.56 -4.59 -13.89
C GLY A 221 -13.28 -4.51 -12.55
N PHE A 222 -13.88 -3.35 -12.27
CA PHE A 222 -14.55 -3.07 -11.02
C PHE A 222 -15.93 -2.46 -11.31
N GLU A 223 -16.98 -3.03 -10.73
CA GLU A 223 -18.27 -2.37 -10.59
C GLU A 223 -18.28 -1.64 -9.25
N LEU A 224 -18.81 -0.42 -9.25
CA LEU A 224 -18.81 0.47 -8.10
C LEU A 224 -20.27 0.85 -7.75
N ASP A 225 -20.55 1.08 -6.47
CA ASP A 225 -21.79 1.71 -6.03
C ASP A 225 -21.75 3.24 -6.24
N LYS A 226 -22.84 3.92 -5.89
CA LYS A 226 -22.93 5.39 -6.00
C LYS A 226 -21.95 6.16 -5.11
N LEU A 227 -21.35 5.49 -4.12
CA LEU A 227 -20.35 6.05 -3.21
C LEU A 227 -18.92 5.75 -3.67
N GLY A 228 -18.74 5.02 -4.79
CA GLY A 228 -17.45 4.61 -5.32
C GLY A 228 -16.88 3.35 -4.66
N ASN A 229 -17.65 2.63 -3.83
CA ASN A 229 -17.19 1.39 -3.25
C ASN A 229 -17.34 0.24 -4.26
N ARG A 230 -16.35 -0.66 -4.32
CA ARG A 230 -16.40 -1.84 -5.19
C ARG A 230 -17.53 -2.78 -4.75
N THR A 231 -18.42 -3.09 -5.69
CA THR A 231 -19.49 -4.09 -5.50
C THR A 231 -19.14 -5.41 -6.17
N LYS A 232 -18.28 -5.34 -7.21
CA LYS A 232 -17.79 -6.51 -7.92
C LYS A 232 -16.39 -6.26 -8.45
N TYR A 233 -15.59 -7.31 -8.44
CA TYR A 233 -14.28 -7.38 -9.08
C TYR A 233 -14.27 -8.57 -10.03
N PHE A 234 -13.86 -8.36 -11.26
CA PHE A 234 -13.77 -9.39 -12.28
C PHE A 234 -12.43 -9.32 -12.99
N TRP A 235 -12.02 -10.46 -13.57
CA TRP A 235 -10.71 -10.60 -14.21
C TRP A 235 -10.77 -11.50 -15.43
N GLY A 236 -9.75 -11.40 -16.29
CA GLY A 236 -9.58 -12.21 -17.49
C GLY A 236 -8.14 -12.19 -18.00
N GLN A 237 -7.87 -13.03 -19.00
CA GLN A 237 -6.57 -13.11 -19.69
C GLN A 237 -6.59 -12.43 -21.07
N GLU A 238 -7.78 -12.10 -21.60
CA GLU A 238 -7.95 -11.31 -22.82
C GLU A 238 -8.81 -10.11 -22.45
N GLU A 239 -8.47 -8.94 -22.95
CA GLU A 239 -9.20 -7.71 -22.66
C GLU A 239 -10.69 -7.85 -23.02
N GLY A 240 -11.56 -7.56 -22.03
CA GLY A 240 -13.01 -7.71 -22.17
C GLY A 240 -13.56 -9.13 -22.02
N LYS A 241 -12.72 -10.16 -21.93
CA LYS A 241 -13.17 -11.54 -21.77
C LYS A 241 -13.03 -11.98 -20.30
N GLN A 242 -14.14 -11.91 -19.58
CA GLN A 242 -14.21 -12.28 -18.17
C GLN A 242 -14.01 -13.80 -17.99
N ILE A 243 -13.11 -14.19 -17.07
CA ILE A 243 -12.89 -15.58 -16.64
C ILE A 243 -13.56 -15.84 -15.29
N GLY A 244 -13.50 -14.86 -14.37
CA GLY A 244 -14.06 -14.99 -13.04
C GLY A 244 -14.45 -13.66 -12.43
N PHE A 245 -15.13 -13.72 -11.29
CA PHE A 245 -15.44 -12.53 -10.48
C PHE A 245 -15.63 -12.90 -9.00
N ILE A 246 -15.52 -11.88 -8.15
CA ILE A 246 -15.98 -11.89 -6.76
C ILE A 246 -16.93 -10.71 -6.53
N THR A 247 -17.79 -10.84 -5.53
CA THR A 247 -18.73 -9.80 -5.10
C THR A 247 -18.42 -9.36 -3.68
N PHE A 248 -18.74 -8.10 -3.37
CA PHE A 248 -18.56 -7.50 -2.05
C PHE A 248 -19.94 -7.20 -1.47
N GLU A 249 -20.25 -7.75 -0.32
CA GLU A 249 -21.45 -7.39 0.45
C GLU A 249 -21.00 -6.58 1.66
N ARG A 250 -21.58 -5.39 1.84
CA ARG A 250 -21.26 -4.49 2.94
C ARG A 250 -22.48 -4.22 3.80
N THR A 251 -22.27 -4.29 5.10
CA THR A 251 -23.25 -3.85 6.09
C THR A 251 -22.73 -2.58 6.74
N TYR A 252 -23.60 -1.61 6.91
CA TYR A 252 -23.26 -0.33 7.53
C TYR A 252 -24.06 -0.15 8.82
N ASP A 253 -23.43 0.41 9.85
CA ASP A 253 -24.14 0.87 11.03
C ASP A 253 -24.91 2.14 10.70
N ASN A 254 -26.22 2.12 10.95
CA ASN A 254 -27.11 3.28 10.77
C ASN A 254 -27.27 4.10 12.06
N ASN A 255 -26.47 3.80 13.09
CA ASN A 255 -26.52 4.54 14.35
C ASN A 255 -25.67 5.81 14.21
N ASP A 256 -26.29 6.88 13.77
CA ASP A 256 -25.89 8.27 13.95
C ASP A 256 -26.71 8.90 15.07
#